data_953463d4467e60f698e34eae2686253a
#
_entry.id   953463d4467e60f698e34eae2686253a
#
_cell.length_a   1.000
_cell.length_b   1.000
_cell.length_c   1.000
_cell.angle_alpha   90.00
_cell.angle_beta   90.00
_cell.angle_gamma   90.00
#
_symmetry.space_group_name_H-M   'P 1'
#
loop_
_entity.id
_entity.type
_entity.pdbx_description
1 polymer ?
#
loop_
_entity_poly.entity_id
_entity_poly.type
_entity_poly.pdbx_seq_one_letter_code
_entity_poly.pdbx_strand_id
1 'polypeptide(L)'
;MLEKILSPSRFLLLRVSWVFGNNPKVSFPLKLLQWSKEKQTLRIVDDQISSPTYAHDAAYFTLELLEKDVQGLFHFANSGYCSRYQWAKFILEKLNWRGQVFPAKSSDFPTPAQRPPFSALDSRKVETVLKRKIPSWEEATDRFLLSLKEGKNE
;
A
#
# COMPACT_ATOMS: atom_id res chain seq x y z
N MET A 1 6.04 -13.46 -16.83
CA MET A 1 7.05 -13.49 -17.90
C MET A 1 8.45 -13.79 -17.35
N LEU A 2 8.95 -13.01 -16.39
CA LEU A 2 10.27 -13.28 -15.73
C LEU A 2 10.34 -14.65 -15.07
N GLU A 3 9.27 -15.11 -14.42
CA GLU A 3 9.19 -16.42 -13.76
C GLU A 3 9.42 -17.61 -14.73
N LYS A 4 9.15 -17.43 -16.04
CA LYS A 4 9.38 -18.45 -17.07
C LYS A 4 10.79 -18.43 -17.65
N ILE A 5 11.54 -17.34 -17.46
CA ILE A 5 12.87 -17.12 -18.03
C ILE A 5 13.96 -17.45 -17.02
N LEU A 6 13.69 -17.20 -15.72
CA LEU A 6 14.65 -17.39 -14.66
C LEU A 6 14.41 -18.72 -13.93
N SER A 7 15.50 -19.46 -13.69
CA SER A 7 15.43 -20.62 -12.80
C SER A 7 15.00 -20.15 -11.39
N PRO A 8 14.09 -20.86 -10.71
CA PRO A 8 13.64 -20.50 -9.35
C PRO A 8 14.77 -20.30 -8.34
N SER A 9 15.91 -20.94 -8.59
CA SER A 9 17.12 -20.87 -7.75
C SER A 9 18.01 -19.65 -7.99
N ARG A 10 17.58 -18.65 -8.76
CA ARG A 10 18.42 -17.50 -9.14
C ARG A 10 17.76 -16.13 -8.93
N PHE A 11 16.58 -16.06 -8.35
CA PHE A 11 15.91 -14.78 -8.16
C PHE A 11 14.99 -14.77 -6.93
N LEU A 12 14.83 -13.61 -6.34
CA LEU A 12 13.75 -13.28 -5.42
C LEU A 12 12.80 -12.29 -6.13
N LEU A 13 11.56 -12.70 -6.38
CA LEU A 13 10.53 -11.87 -6.99
C LEU A 13 9.43 -11.58 -5.97
N LEU A 14 9.24 -10.30 -5.64
CA LEU A 14 8.14 -9.88 -4.79
C LEU A 14 7.04 -9.24 -5.63
N ARG A 15 5.83 -9.79 -5.56
CA ARG A 15 4.62 -9.12 -6.01
C ARG A 15 4.10 -8.25 -4.88
N VAL A 16 3.88 -6.98 -5.17
CA VAL A 16 3.37 -5.97 -4.23
C VAL A 16 2.07 -5.37 -4.73
N SER A 17 1.30 -4.78 -3.84
CA SER A 17 0.04 -4.11 -4.16
C SER A 17 -0.02 -2.73 -3.49
N TRP A 18 -0.65 -1.76 -4.16
CA TRP A 18 -0.89 -0.42 -3.64
C TRP A 18 0.29 0.20 -2.87
N VAL A 19 1.47 0.16 -3.48
CA VAL A 19 2.69 0.70 -2.88
C VAL A 19 2.55 2.19 -2.63
N PHE A 20 2.92 2.62 -1.42
CA PHE A 20 2.93 4.02 -1.02
C PHE A 20 4.22 4.40 -0.29
N GLY A 21 4.55 5.68 -0.32
CA GLY A 21 5.77 6.25 0.26
C GLY A 21 5.90 7.71 -0.16
N ASN A 22 7.11 8.28 -0.12
CA ASN A 22 7.37 9.71 -0.31
C ASN A 22 7.34 10.19 -1.79
N ASN A 23 6.87 9.37 -2.74
CA ASN A 23 6.73 9.80 -4.13
C ASN A 23 5.32 10.35 -4.41
N PRO A 24 5.12 11.68 -4.57
CA PRO A 24 3.81 12.28 -4.74
C PRO A 24 3.13 11.90 -6.07
N LYS A 25 3.88 11.46 -7.07
CA LYS A 25 3.31 11.08 -8.37
C LYS A 25 2.48 9.80 -8.29
N VAL A 26 2.83 8.87 -7.39
CA VAL A 26 2.22 7.55 -7.31
C VAL A 26 1.56 7.24 -5.97
N SER A 27 1.95 7.91 -4.89
CA SER A 27 1.47 7.66 -3.53
C SER A 27 0.04 8.17 -3.34
N PHE A 28 -0.90 7.27 -3.09
CA PHE A 28 -2.29 7.64 -2.82
C PHE A 28 -2.43 8.50 -1.56
N PRO A 29 -1.79 8.19 -0.42
CA PRO A 29 -1.84 9.07 0.75
C PRO A 29 -1.41 10.51 0.45
N LEU A 30 -0.34 10.73 -0.31
CA LEU A 30 0.12 12.08 -0.64
C LEU A 30 -0.86 12.83 -1.56
N LYS A 31 -1.48 12.13 -2.52
CA LYS A 31 -2.55 12.71 -3.34
C LYS A 31 -3.75 13.07 -2.51
N LEU A 32 -4.15 12.21 -1.57
CA LEU A 32 -5.25 12.48 -0.64
C LEU A 32 -4.98 13.71 0.22
N LEU A 33 -3.75 13.85 0.74
CA LEU A 33 -3.32 15.03 1.49
C LEU A 33 -3.39 16.31 0.65
N GLN A 34 -3.05 16.24 -0.62
CA GLN A 34 -3.20 17.38 -1.52
C GLN A 34 -4.68 17.72 -1.72
N TRP A 35 -5.51 16.74 -2.07
CA TRP A 35 -6.95 16.96 -2.30
C TRP A 35 -7.67 17.50 -1.07
N SER A 36 -7.29 17.05 0.12
CA SER A 36 -7.89 17.51 1.38
C SER A 36 -7.58 18.97 1.72
N LYS A 37 -6.52 19.55 1.16
CA LYS A 37 -6.22 20.99 1.27
C LYS A 37 -7.03 21.84 0.31
N GLU A 38 -7.35 21.28 -0.86
CA GLU A 38 -8.01 21.99 -1.95
C GLU A 38 -9.55 21.90 -1.87
N LYS A 39 -10.09 20.86 -1.23
CA LYS A 39 -11.51 20.52 -1.26
C LYS A 39 -12.02 20.19 0.15
N GLN A 40 -13.26 20.61 0.43
CA GLN A 40 -13.96 20.25 1.67
C GLN A 40 -14.79 18.95 1.51
N THR A 41 -14.99 18.50 0.28
CA THR A 41 -15.72 17.26 -0.03
C THR A 41 -14.92 16.41 -1.00
N LEU A 42 -14.72 15.14 -0.64
CA LEU A 42 -14.00 14.16 -1.46
C LEU A 42 -14.90 12.97 -1.78
N ARG A 43 -14.82 12.47 -3.01
CA ARG A 43 -15.44 11.22 -3.45
C ARG A 43 -14.34 10.20 -3.75
N ILE A 44 -14.33 9.08 -3.05
CA ILE A 44 -13.26 8.08 -3.13
C ILE A 44 -13.85 6.70 -3.44
N VAL A 45 -13.21 6.00 -4.36
CA VAL A 45 -13.62 4.66 -4.81
C VAL A 45 -13.67 3.66 -3.65
N ASP A 46 -14.80 2.94 -3.53
CA ASP A 46 -15.06 1.95 -2.47
C ASP A 46 -15.23 0.50 -3.01
N ASP A 47 -15.33 0.33 -4.32
CA ASP A 47 -15.51 -0.97 -4.97
C ASP A 47 -14.19 -1.60 -5.49
N GLN A 48 -13.05 -1.07 -5.07
CA GLN A 48 -11.72 -1.65 -5.26
C GLN A 48 -11.08 -1.91 -3.91
N ILE A 49 -10.78 -3.17 -3.64
CA ILE A 49 -10.19 -3.65 -2.38
C ILE A 49 -8.81 -4.21 -2.65
N SER A 50 -7.82 -3.82 -1.85
CA SER A 50 -6.46 -4.35 -1.92
C SER A 50 -5.70 -4.18 -0.60
N SER A 51 -4.47 -4.67 -0.55
CA SER A 51 -3.57 -4.51 0.59
C SER A 51 -2.60 -3.35 0.32
N PRO A 52 -2.65 -2.24 1.06
CA PRO A 52 -1.63 -1.20 0.99
C PRO A 52 -0.26 -1.74 1.36
N THR A 53 0.79 -1.26 0.70
CA THR A 53 2.18 -1.70 0.94
C THR A 53 3.06 -0.48 1.17
N TYR A 54 3.57 -0.29 2.38
CA TYR A 54 4.53 0.76 2.67
C TYR A 54 5.88 0.42 2.04
N ALA A 55 6.42 1.31 1.22
CA ALA A 55 7.66 1.08 0.50
C ALA A 55 8.85 0.78 1.43
N HIS A 56 8.90 1.42 2.61
CA HIS A 56 9.91 1.15 3.63
C HIS A 56 9.83 -0.29 4.14
N ASP A 57 8.62 -0.79 4.44
CA ASP A 57 8.44 -2.17 4.87
C ASP A 57 8.80 -3.16 3.76
N ALA A 58 8.37 -2.87 2.51
CA ALA A 58 8.73 -3.71 1.37
C ALA A 58 10.25 -3.82 1.21
N ALA A 59 10.99 -2.71 1.34
CA ALA A 59 12.44 -2.71 1.29
C ALA A 59 13.05 -3.50 2.46
N TYR A 60 12.60 -3.23 3.68
CA TYR A 60 13.10 -3.88 4.89
C TYR A 60 12.92 -5.41 4.83
N PHE A 61 11.70 -5.88 4.56
CA PHE A 61 11.43 -7.33 4.45
C PHE A 61 12.11 -7.99 3.25
N THR A 62 12.37 -7.24 2.17
CA THR A 62 13.16 -7.73 1.04
C THR A 62 14.59 -8.03 1.47
N LEU A 63 15.22 -7.13 2.23
CA LEU A 63 16.58 -7.34 2.74
C LEU A 63 16.65 -8.54 3.68
N GLU A 64 15.69 -8.69 4.61
CA GLU A 64 15.62 -9.85 5.50
C GLU A 64 15.47 -11.19 4.72
N LEU A 65 14.71 -11.20 3.63
CA LEU A 65 14.59 -12.39 2.76
C LEU A 65 15.90 -12.70 2.03
N LEU A 66 16.61 -11.66 1.55
CA LEU A 66 17.92 -11.82 0.89
C LEU A 66 18.98 -12.31 1.86
N GLU A 67 19.02 -11.82 3.09
CA GLU A 67 19.94 -12.29 4.15
C GLU A 67 19.74 -13.77 4.49
N LYS A 68 18.53 -14.30 4.29
CA LYS A 68 18.21 -15.72 4.45
C LYS A 68 18.42 -16.55 3.19
N ASP A 69 19.00 -15.97 2.14
CA ASP A 69 19.17 -16.61 0.82
C ASP A 69 17.86 -17.19 0.25
N VAL A 70 16.75 -16.51 0.51
CA VAL A 70 15.43 -16.95 0.07
C VAL A 70 15.22 -16.62 -1.40
N GLN A 71 14.71 -17.58 -2.15
CA GLN A 71 14.57 -17.49 -3.60
C GLN A 71 13.16 -17.84 -4.05
N GLY A 72 12.82 -17.41 -5.27
CA GLY A 72 11.55 -17.67 -5.92
C GLY A 72 10.53 -16.53 -5.75
N LEU A 73 9.25 -16.87 -5.91
CA LEU A 73 8.14 -15.92 -5.91
C LEU A 73 7.49 -15.80 -4.53
N PHE A 74 7.34 -14.55 -4.10
CA PHE A 74 6.62 -14.17 -2.89
C PHE A 74 5.61 -13.07 -3.17
N HIS A 75 4.55 -13.03 -2.39
CA HIS A 75 3.69 -11.85 -2.26
C HIS A 75 4.10 -11.08 -1.01
N PHE A 76 4.17 -9.77 -1.12
CA PHE A 76 4.41 -8.89 0.01
C PHE A 76 3.46 -7.71 0.00
N ALA A 77 2.70 -7.54 1.07
CA ALA A 77 1.92 -6.35 1.40
C ALA A 77 1.82 -6.25 2.92
N ASN A 78 1.56 -5.07 3.45
CA ASN A 78 1.18 -4.95 4.85
C ASN A 78 -0.08 -5.76 5.13
N SER A 79 -0.21 -6.32 6.32
CA SER A 79 -1.29 -7.26 6.65
C SER A 79 -2.66 -6.57 6.62
N GLY A 80 -3.71 -7.33 6.30
CA GLY A 80 -5.05 -6.83 6.11
C GLY A 80 -5.30 -6.27 4.70
N TYR A 81 -6.48 -5.73 4.51
CA TYR A 81 -6.93 -5.12 3.25
C TYR A 81 -8.01 -4.08 3.53
N CYS A 82 -8.17 -3.14 2.60
CA CYS A 82 -9.19 -2.11 2.68
C CYS A 82 -9.58 -1.62 1.28
N SER A 83 -10.71 -0.93 1.17
CA SER A 83 -11.01 -0.13 -0.02
C SER A 83 -10.21 1.18 -0.02
N ARG A 84 -10.15 1.86 -1.17
CA ARG A 84 -9.57 3.22 -1.22
C ARG A 84 -10.32 4.19 -0.32
N TYR A 85 -11.65 4.05 -0.24
CA TYR A 85 -12.49 4.86 0.64
C TYR A 85 -12.17 4.62 2.13
N GLN A 86 -12.09 3.35 2.56
CA GLN A 86 -11.72 3.02 3.93
C GLN A 86 -10.34 3.56 4.30
N TRP A 87 -9.36 3.41 3.40
CA TRP A 87 -8.02 3.94 3.62
C TRP A 87 -8.01 5.48 3.70
N ALA A 88 -8.72 6.15 2.80
CA ALA A 88 -8.86 7.61 2.84
C ALA A 88 -9.50 8.08 4.15
N LYS A 89 -10.57 7.41 4.59
CA LYS A 89 -11.24 7.72 5.85
C LYS A 89 -10.28 7.60 7.04
N PHE A 90 -9.55 6.51 7.14
CA PHE A 90 -8.53 6.29 8.18
C PHE A 90 -7.49 7.42 8.20
N ILE A 91 -6.91 7.78 7.05
CA ILE A 91 -5.91 8.85 6.95
C ILE A 91 -6.49 10.21 7.37
N LEU A 92 -7.69 10.55 6.88
CA LEU A 92 -8.31 11.84 7.15
C LEU A 92 -8.73 11.99 8.62
N GLU A 93 -9.17 10.91 9.27
CA GLU A 93 -9.45 10.85 10.72
C GLU A 93 -8.17 11.11 11.54
N LYS A 94 -7.04 10.45 11.19
CA LYS A 94 -5.75 10.67 11.86
C LYS A 94 -5.21 12.10 11.73
N LEU A 95 -5.64 12.80 10.70
CA LEU A 95 -5.26 14.20 10.45
C LEU A 95 -6.24 15.21 11.04
N ASN A 96 -7.31 14.76 11.69
CA ASN A 96 -8.40 15.59 12.17
C ASN A 96 -8.98 16.50 11.08
N TRP A 97 -9.06 15.98 9.84
CA TRP A 97 -9.61 16.74 8.73
C TRP A 97 -11.11 16.97 8.91
N ARG A 98 -11.57 18.20 8.69
CA ARG A 98 -12.95 18.63 8.97
C ARG A 98 -13.89 18.56 7.77
N GLY A 99 -13.42 18.13 6.61
CA GLY A 99 -14.24 17.94 5.42
C GLY A 99 -15.05 16.64 5.45
N GLN A 100 -15.72 16.35 4.35
CA GLN A 100 -16.57 15.18 4.17
C GLN A 100 -16.01 14.26 3.10
N VAL A 101 -15.97 12.95 3.37
CA VAL A 101 -15.58 11.93 2.39
C VAL A 101 -16.74 10.99 2.12
N PHE A 102 -17.05 10.78 0.84
CA PHE A 102 -18.14 9.94 0.37
C PHE A 102 -17.60 8.76 -0.46
N PRO A 103 -18.20 7.57 -0.35
CA PRO A 103 -17.88 6.46 -1.24
C PRO A 103 -18.31 6.77 -2.67
N ALA A 104 -17.59 6.20 -3.62
CA ALA A 104 -17.88 6.32 -5.04
C ALA A 104 -17.63 4.98 -5.76
N LYS A 105 -18.11 4.82 -6.97
CA LYS A 105 -17.84 3.66 -7.81
C LYS A 105 -16.66 3.92 -8.75
N SER A 106 -15.95 2.85 -9.12
CA SER A 106 -14.88 2.91 -10.13
C SER A 106 -15.39 3.47 -11.46
N SER A 107 -16.64 3.20 -11.81
CA SER A 107 -17.30 3.73 -13.00
C SER A 107 -17.40 5.25 -13.04
N ASP A 108 -17.38 5.91 -11.87
CA ASP A 108 -17.42 7.37 -11.77
C ASP A 108 -16.05 8.01 -12.18
N PHE A 109 -15.00 7.20 -12.26
CA PHE A 109 -13.63 7.63 -12.57
C PHE A 109 -13.00 6.71 -13.62
N PRO A 110 -13.47 6.77 -14.88
CA PRO A 110 -12.98 5.88 -15.92
C PRO A 110 -11.47 6.02 -16.11
N THR A 111 -10.78 4.88 -16.17
CA THR A 111 -9.34 4.79 -16.43
C THR A 111 -9.09 3.79 -17.56
N PRO A 112 -8.00 3.93 -18.35
CA PRO A 112 -7.69 2.99 -19.41
C PRO A 112 -7.52 1.55 -18.95
N ALA A 113 -7.03 1.36 -17.71
CA ALA A 113 -6.84 0.03 -17.12
C ALA A 113 -8.06 -0.40 -16.32
N GLN A 114 -8.62 -1.56 -16.65
CA GLN A 114 -9.61 -2.22 -15.82
C GLN A 114 -8.94 -2.81 -14.57
N ARG A 115 -9.33 -2.33 -13.40
CA ARG A 115 -8.80 -2.81 -12.12
C ARG A 115 -9.72 -3.85 -11.52
N PRO A 116 -9.19 -4.97 -10.99
CA PRO A 116 -10.02 -5.97 -10.35
C PRO A 116 -10.69 -5.39 -9.09
N PRO A 117 -11.91 -5.84 -8.75
CA PRO A 117 -12.59 -5.40 -7.53
C PRO A 117 -11.87 -5.85 -6.25
N PHE A 118 -11.16 -6.97 -6.30
CA PHE A 118 -10.37 -7.51 -5.19
C PHE A 118 -8.99 -7.95 -5.67
N SER A 119 -7.94 -7.37 -5.08
CA SER A 119 -6.53 -7.66 -5.41
C SER A 119 -5.62 -7.68 -4.16
N ALA A 120 -6.20 -8.02 -3.00
CA ALA A 120 -5.42 -8.19 -1.78
C ALA A 120 -4.43 -9.37 -1.91
N LEU A 121 -3.25 -9.22 -1.31
CA LEU A 121 -2.19 -10.22 -1.37
C LEU A 121 -2.08 -10.98 -0.05
N ASP A 122 -1.82 -12.28 -0.16
CA ASP A 122 -1.52 -13.14 0.97
C ASP A 122 0.00 -13.18 1.19
N SER A 123 0.46 -12.55 2.26
CA SER A 123 1.87 -12.47 2.64
C SER A 123 2.31 -13.54 3.65
N ARG A 124 1.46 -14.53 3.99
CA ARG A 124 1.76 -15.57 4.99
C ARG A 124 3.03 -16.35 4.69
N LYS A 125 3.38 -16.53 3.41
CA LYS A 125 4.63 -17.19 3.02
C LYS A 125 5.87 -16.42 3.53
N VAL A 126 5.85 -15.08 3.47
CA VAL A 126 6.92 -14.22 4.02
C VAL A 126 6.96 -14.36 5.54
N GLU A 127 5.81 -14.26 6.22
CA GLU A 127 5.73 -14.40 7.68
C GLU A 127 6.27 -15.74 8.15
N THR A 128 5.97 -16.84 7.44
CA THR A 128 6.44 -18.18 7.76
C THR A 128 7.96 -18.29 7.65
N VAL A 129 8.54 -17.79 6.55
CA VAL A 129 9.99 -17.84 6.29
C VAL A 129 10.75 -16.99 7.31
N LEU A 130 10.25 -15.79 7.61
CA LEU A 130 10.91 -14.87 8.52
C LEU A 130 10.56 -15.14 10.00
N LYS A 131 9.58 -16.02 10.27
CA LYS A 131 9.04 -16.29 11.62
C LYS A 131 8.60 -15.00 12.33
N ARG A 132 8.00 -14.08 11.58
CA ARG A 132 7.67 -12.74 12.02
C ARG A 132 6.38 -12.25 11.35
N LYS A 133 5.56 -11.51 12.11
CA LYS A 133 4.36 -10.88 11.58
C LYS A 133 4.69 -9.62 10.79
N ILE A 134 3.99 -9.44 9.69
CA ILE A 134 4.03 -8.21 8.90
C ILE A 134 3.08 -7.19 9.56
N PRO A 135 3.53 -5.95 9.79
CA PRO A 135 2.67 -4.88 10.34
C PRO A 135 1.40 -4.69 9.51
N SER A 136 0.32 -4.27 10.16
CA SER A 136 -0.92 -3.99 9.45
C SER A 136 -0.81 -2.75 8.55
N TRP A 137 -1.71 -2.63 7.58
CA TRP A 137 -1.73 -1.47 6.69
C TRP A 137 -2.05 -0.17 7.47
N GLU A 138 -2.81 -0.26 8.57
CA GLU A 138 -3.09 0.86 9.47
C GLU A 138 -1.82 1.33 10.16
N GLU A 139 -1.07 0.41 10.78
CA GLU A 139 0.19 0.73 11.45
C GLU A 139 1.22 1.29 10.47
N ALA A 140 1.35 0.69 9.29
CA ALA A 140 2.24 1.15 8.24
C ALA A 140 1.86 2.57 7.75
N THR A 141 0.55 2.84 7.64
CA THR A 141 0.05 4.17 7.29
C THR A 141 0.34 5.19 8.40
N ASP A 142 0.16 4.83 9.67
CA ASP A 142 0.49 5.70 10.81
C ASP A 142 1.97 6.07 10.82
N ARG A 143 2.88 5.10 10.67
CA ARG A 143 4.33 5.36 10.58
C ARG A 143 4.68 6.29 9.40
N PHE A 144 4.04 6.08 8.26
CA PHE A 144 4.22 6.96 7.12
C PHE A 144 3.76 8.40 7.41
N LEU A 145 2.59 8.58 8.03
CA LEU A 145 2.10 9.92 8.38
C LEU A 145 2.99 10.63 9.42
N LEU A 146 3.56 9.88 10.36
CA LEU A 146 4.53 10.40 11.32
C LEU A 146 5.82 10.87 10.63
N SER A 147 6.39 10.07 9.72
CA SER A 147 7.58 10.43 8.96
C SER A 147 7.42 11.72 8.14
N LEU A 148 6.20 12.01 7.67
CA LEU A 148 5.91 13.26 6.95
C LEU A 148 5.91 14.50 7.88
N LYS A 149 5.68 14.31 9.19
CA LYS A 149 5.76 15.41 10.16
C LYS A 149 7.20 15.70 10.55
N GLU A 150 8.01 14.67 10.71
CA GLU A 150 9.43 14.78 11.07
C GLU A 150 10.25 15.43 9.96
N GLY A 151 10.09 15.03 8.70
CA GLY A 151 10.79 15.61 7.55
C GLY A 151 10.37 17.04 7.16
N LYS A 152 9.48 17.68 7.94
CA LYS A 152 9.14 19.11 7.80
C LYS A 152 9.87 19.99 8.82
N ASN A 153 10.57 19.38 9.76
CA ASN A 153 11.31 20.08 10.83
C ASN A 153 12.82 20.18 10.54
N GLU A 154 13.25 19.69 9.37
CA GLU A 154 14.60 19.90 8.82
C GLU A 154 14.54 20.93 7.67
#